data_baf4fd9825aacc78330d549c4f915359
#
_entry.id   baf4fd9825aacc78330d549c4f915359
#
_cell.length_a   1.000
_cell.length_b   1.000
_cell.length_c   1.000
_cell.angle_alpha   90.00
_cell.angle_beta   90.00
_cell.angle_gamma   90.00
#
_symmetry.space_group_name_H-M   'P 1'
#
loop_
_entity.id
_entity.type
_entity.pdbx_description
1 polymer ?
#
loop_
_entity_poly.entity_id
_entity_poly.type
_entity_poly.pdbx_seq_one_letter_code
_entity_poly.pdbx_strand_id
1 'polypeptide(L)'
;DAAKGRDFATRLGIAPERAYGDWRDMLDGERDRPDRIDLVTVATPNSTHYEITKAFLQAGIHVLCEKPMTMTALEAKDIVATAERTGAICAVNYGYSGYALVRHMRAMVARGDLGKVRLIKAEFAHGFHADAADADNPRVRWRYDPALAGISAQFADCGIHALHMASFVANQDPVELSADF
;
A
#
# COMPACT_ATOMS: atom_id res chain seq x y z
N ASP A 1 3.66 18.44 -4.94
CA ASP A 1 3.21 19.85 -4.83
C ASP A 1 3.94 20.52 -3.68
N ALA A 2 4.93 21.38 -4.00
CA ALA A 2 5.81 22.03 -3.04
C ALA A 2 5.08 22.96 -2.06
N ALA A 3 3.98 23.59 -2.48
CA ALA A 3 3.21 24.48 -1.59
C ALA A 3 2.50 23.67 -0.49
N LYS A 4 1.88 22.54 -0.87
CA LYS A 4 1.28 21.62 0.11
C LYS A 4 2.32 21.03 1.02
N GLY A 5 3.48 20.63 0.48
CA GLY A 5 4.58 20.08 1.29
C GLY A 5 5.03 21.06 2.38
N ARG A 6 5.22 22.32 2.04
CA ARG A 6 5.59 23.38 3.02
C ARG A 6 4.51 23.63 4.05
N ASP A 7 3.23 23.66 3.65
CA ASP A 7 2.11 23.85 4.58
C ASP A 7 2.07 22.71 5.61
N PHE A 8 2.14 21.47 5.15
CA PHE A 8 2.18 20.32 6.06
C PHE A 8 3.42 20.30 6.95
N ALA A 9 4.60 20.60 6.40
CA ALA A 9 5.83 20.69 7.18
C ALA A 9 5.71 21.71 8.32
N THR A 10 5.19 22.90 8.03
CA THR A 10 4.95 23.94 9.03
C THR A 10 3.99 23.47 10.13
N ARG A 11 2.89 22.83 9.76
CA ARG A 11 1.89 22.29 10.72
C ARG A 11 2.43 21.18 11.61
N LEU A 12 3.39 20.40 11.09
CA LEU A 12 4.01 19.28 11.81
C LEU A 12 5.32 19.66 12.51
N GLY A 13 5.76 20.91 12.42
CA GLY A 13 7.01 21.38 12.99
C GLY A 13 8.26 20.79 12.31
N ILE A 14 8.13 20.41 11.04
CA ILE A 14 9.25 19.91 10.23
C ILE A 14 10.06 21.12 9.75
N ALA A 15 11.39 21.02 9.83
CA ALA A 15 12.29 22.05 9.37
C ALA A 15 12.06 22.39 7.89
N PRO A 16 12.03 23.68 7.50
CA PRO A 16 11.67 24.08 6.13
C PRO A 16 12.56 23.45 5.05
N GLU A 17 13.81 23.20 5.33
CA GLU A 17 14.78 22.56 4.44
C GLU A 17 14.49 21.06 4.20
N ARG A 18 13.61 20.45 5.01
CA ARG A 18 13.12 19.08 4.85
C ARG A 18 11.69 19.02 4.31
N ALA A 19 11.15 20.14 3.85
CA ALA A 19 9.83 20.25 3.23
C ALA A 19 9.94 20.11 1.70
N TYR A 20 10.10 18.90 1.22
CA TYR A 20 10.31 18.60 -0.19
C TYR A 20 9.02 18.73 -1.01
N GLY A 21 9.15 19.16 -2.26
CA GLY A 21 8.04 19.28 -3.22
C GLY A 21 7.90 18.09 -4.15
N ASP A 22 8.97 17.31 -4.28
CA ASP A 22 9.06 16.09 -5.09
C ASP A 22 9.80 15.01 -4.29
N TRP A 23 9.46 13.76 -4.55
CA TRP A 23 10.06 12.64 -3.84
C TRP A 23 11.54 12.40 -4.22
N ARG A 24 11.94 12.82 -5.43
CA ARG A 24 13.35 12.74 -5.86
C ARG A 24 14.20 13.72 -5.08
N ASP A 25 13.73 14.95 -4.93
CA ASP A 25 14.39 15.96 -4.09
C ASP A 25 14.49 15.46 -2.63
N MET A 26 13.44 14.79 -2.13
CA MET A 26 13.46 14.17 -0.81
C MET A 26 14.52 13.08 -0.72
N LEU A 27 14.58 12.18 -1.68
CA LEU A 27 15.55 11.09 -1.69
C LEU A 27 16.99 11.65 -1.75
N ASP A 28 17.24 12.60 -2.64
CA ASP A 28 18.56 13.23 -2.80
C ASP A 28 18.97 14.03 -1.57
N GLY A 29 18.02 14.71 -0.93
CA GLY A 29 18.26 15.48 0.28
C GLY A 29 18.47 14.65 1.55
N GLU A 30 17.92 13.43 1.59
CA GLU A 30 17.94 12.60 2.80
C GLU A 30 19.01 11.50 2.78
N ARG A 31 19.29 10.88 1.64
CA ARG A 31 20.07 9.62 1.55
C ARG A 31 21.46 9.69 2.19
N ASP A 32 22.12 10.84 2.14
CA ASP A 32 23.49 11.01 2.61
C ASP A 32 23.58 11.80 3.93
N ARG A 33 22.46 12.13 4.55
CA ARG A 33 22.44 12.84 5.83
C ARG A 33 22.79 11.91 6.98
N PRO A 34 23.52 12.37 7.99
CA PRO A 34 23.77 11.59 9.21
C PRO A 34 22.49 11.37 10.05
N ASP A 35 21.51 12.28 9.93
CA ASP A 35 20.19 12.26 10.57
C ASP A 35 19.06 11.96 9.56
N ARG A 36 19.35 11.18 8.51
CA ARG A 36 18.40 10.85 7.46
C ARG A 36 17.15 10.15 8.00
N ILE A 37 16.11 10.15 7.19
CA ILE A 37 14.93 9.36 7.50
C ILE A 37 15.25 7.86 7.45
N ASP A 38 14.67 7.08 8.34
CA ASP A 38 14.78 5.62 8.36
C ASP A 38 13.71 4.96 7.50
N LEU A 39 12.54 5.60 7.40
CA LEU A 39 11.37 5.05 6.73
C LEU A 39 10.62 6.14 5.96
N VAL A 40 10.13 5.77 4.77
CA VAL A 40 9.18 6.58 4.00
C VAL A 40 7.85 5.86 3.85
N THR A 41 6.74 6.61 3.93
CA THR A 41 5.41 6.12 3.57
C THR A 41 5.06 6.60 2.17
N VAL A 42 4.76 5.65 1.27
CA VAL A 42 4.32 5.93 -0.10
C VAL A 42 2.81 5.80 -0.16
N ALA A 43 2.10 6.94 -0.27
CA ALA A 43 0.65 7.04 -0.29
C ALA A 43 0.18 7.90 -1.49
N THR A 44 0.75 7.63 -2.63
CA THR A 44 0.52 8.31 -3.92
C THR A 44 -0.42 7.46 -4.80
N PRO A 45 -0.80 7.88 -6.02
CA PRO A 45 -1.54 7.00 -6.95
C PRO A 45 -0.76 5.71 -7.29
N ASN A 46 -1.48 4.62 -7.50
CA ASN A 46 -0.92 3.27 -7.70
C ASN A 46 0.22 3.22 -8.73
N SER A 47 0.09 3.95 -9.84
CA SER A 47 1.09 3.99 -10.91
C SER A 47 2.48 4.49 -10.48
N THR A 48 2.57 5.15 -9.34
CA THR A 48 3.83 5.72 -8.85
C THR A 48 4.48 4.88 -7.74
N HIS A 49 3.77 3.90 -7.20
CA HIS A 49 4.24 3.09 -6.07
C HIS A 49 5.55 2.37 -6.38
N TYR A 50 5.64 1.73 -7.55
CA TYR A 50 6.83 0.97 -7.94
C TYR A 50 8.09 1.82 -7.98
N GLU A 51 8.06 2.92 -8.76
CA GLU A 51 9.24 3.78 -8.96
C GLU A 51 9.74 4.35 -7.62
N ILE A 52 8.82 4.91 -6.83
CA ILE A 52 9.15 5.54 -5.55
C ILE A 52 9.69 4.49 -4.56
N THR A 53 8.96 3.40 -4.37
CA THR A 53 9.34 2.33 -3.44
C THR A 53 10.73 1.78 -3.78
N LYS A 54 10.97 1.47 -5.06
CA LYS A 54 12.25 0.94 -5.51
C LYS A 54 13.41 1.90 -5.22
N ALA A 55 13.23 3.18 -5.51
CA ALA A 55 14.27 4.20 -5.32
C ALA A 55 14.69 4.33 -3.84
N PHE A 56 13.72 4.40 -2.92
CA PHE A 56 14.03 4.48 -1.50
C PHE A 56 14.65 3.18 -0.96
N LEU A 57 14.18 2.00 -1.37
CA LEU A 57 14.80 0.73 -1.00
C LEU A 57 16.25 0.64 -1.50
N GLN A 58 16.54 1.12 -2.72
CA GLN A 58 17.90 1.16 -3.26
C GLN A 58 18.83 2.06 -2.47
N ALA A 59 18.31 3.09 -1.84
CA ALA A 59 19.05 3.95 -0.91
C ALA A 59 19.17 3.40 0.52
N GLY A 60 18.64 2.18 0.76
CA GLY A 60 18.64 1.55 2.09
C GLY A 60 17.67 2.20 3.07
N ILE A 61 16.64 2.89 2.58
CA ILE A 61 15.57 3.49 3.38
C ILE A 61 14.38 2.54 3.37
N HIS A 62 13.82 2.25 4.53
CA HIS A 62 12.66 1.39 4.66
C HIS A 62 11.42 2.01 4.02
N VAL A 63 10.49 1.20 3.53
CA VAL A 63 9.29 1.69 2.86
C VAL A 63 8.04 1.03 3.43
N LEU A 64 7.05 1.85 3.78
CA LEU A 64 5.66 1.45 3.96
C LEU A 64 4.87 1.91 2.73
N CYS A 65 4.54 0.99 1.84
CA CYS A 65 3.82 1.29 0.61
C CYS A 65 2.31 1.05 0.80
N GLU A 66 1.49 1.97 0.30
CA GLU A 66 0.05 1.74 0.19
C GLU A 66 -0.26 0.58 -0.77
N LYS A 67 -1.42 -0.01 -0.56
CA LYS A 67 -1.96 -1.05 -1.44
C LYS A 67 -2.63 -0.43 -2.69
N PRO A 68 -2.60 -1.12 -3.83
CA PRO A 68 -1.77 -2.29 -4.15
C PRO A 68 -0.29 -1.89 -4.19
N MET A 69 0.60 -2.81 -3.84
CA MET A 69 2.04 -2.52 -3.80
C MET A 69 2.58 -2.00 -5.15
N THR A 70 2.09 -2.57 -6.24
CA THR A 70 2.49 -2.25 -7.62
C THR A 70 1.33 -2.50 -8.57
N MET A 71 1.49 -2.08 -9.84
CA MET A 71 0.50 -2.29 -10.90
C MET A 71 0.60 -3.69 -11.52
N THR A 72 1.76 -4.33 -11.44
CA THR A 72 2.03 -5.64 -12.05
C THR A 72 2.76 -6.58 -11.09
N ALA A 73 2.60 -7.89 -11.30
CA ALA A 73 3.33 -8.91 -10.55
C ALA A 73 4.84 -8.88 -10.82
N LEU A 74 5.27 -8.43 -12.00
CA LEU A 74 6.70 -8.29 -12.31
C LEU A 74 7.35 -7.19 -11.49
N GLU A 75 6.70 -6.04 -11.37
CA GLU A 75 7.14 -4.95 -10.51
C GLU A 75 7.20 -5.39 -9.04
N ALA A 76 6.19 -6.14 -8.58
CA ALA A 76 6.17 -6.66 -7.22
C ALA A 76 7.36 -7.59 -6.92
N LYS A 77 7.68 -8.50 -7.85
CA LYS A 77 8.85 -9.38 -7.73
C LYS A 77 10.15 -8.59 -7.69
N ASP A 78 10.27 -7.54 -8.47
CA ASP A 78 11.47 -6.70 -8.48
C ASP A 78 11.61 -5.87 -7.20
N ILE A 79 10.50 -5.41 -6.59
CA ILE A 79 10.51 -4.78 -5.27
C ILE A 79 11.00 -5.76 -4.21
N VAL A 80 10.49 -6.99 -4.19
CA VAL A 80 10.93 -8.03 -3.24
C VAL A 80 12.43 -8.29 -3.40
N ALA A 81 12.91 -8.54 -4.63
CA ALA A 81 14.33 -8.76 -4.89
C ALA A 81 15.19 -7.55 -4.52
N THR A 82 14.66 -6.33 -4.67
CA THR A 82 15.38 -5.11 -4.27
C THR A 82 15.48 -5.01 -2.75
N ALA A 83 14.40 -5.27 -2.02
CA ALA A 83 14.40 -5.29 -0.55
C ALA A 83 15.38 -6.34 -0.01
N GLU A 84 15.37 -7.54 -0.55
CA GLU A 84 16.30 -8.62 -0.17
C GLU A 84 17.78 -8.22 -0.41
N ARG A 85 18.08 -7.65 -1.55
CA ARG A 85 19.44 -7.23 -1.92
C ARG A 85 19.98 -6.10 -1.04
N THR A 86 19.13 -5.16 -0.66
CA THR A 86 19.54 -3.98 0.13
C THR A 86 19.43 -4.20 1.63
N GLY A 87 18.69 -5.20 2.08
CA GLY A 87 18.35 -5.42 3.49
C GLY A 87 17.33 -4.40 4.03
N ALA A 88 16.79 -3.52 3.18
CA ALA A 88 15.76 -2.58 3.56
C ALA A 88 14.38 -3.27 3.63
N ILE A 89 13.58 -2.90 4.62
CA ILE A 89 12.25 -3.47 4.82
C ILE A 89 11.26 -2.78 3.88
N CYS A 90 10.50 -3.57 3.12
CA CYS A 90 9.31 -3.12 2.41
C CYS A 90 8.07 -3.75 3.04
N ALA A 91 7.16 -2.94 3.54
CA ALA A 91 5.87 -3.37 4.05
C ALA A 91 4.74 -2.78 3.19
N VAL A 92 3.67 -3.57 2.99
CA VAL A 92 2.45 -3.09 2.30
C VAL A 92 1.38 -2.79 3.33
N ASN A 93 0.75 -1.61 3.24
CA ASN A 93 -0.23 -1.14 4.21
C ASN A 93 -1.61 -1.79 4.02
N TYR A 94 -1.74 -3.04 4.43
CA TYR A 94 -3.04 -3.70 4.58
C TYR A 94 -3.66 -3.35 5.94
N GLY A 95 -4.06 -2.10 6.13
CA GLY A 95 -4.45 -1.52 7.41
C GLY A 95 -5.52 -2.31 8.19
N TYR A 96 -6.45 -2.98 7.50
CA TYR A 96 -7.49 -3.77 8.17
C TYR A 96 -6.95 -4.96 8.95
N SER A 97 -5.82 -5.55 8.56
CA SER A 97 -5.17 -6.62 9.33
C SER A 97 -4.57 -6.13 10.66
N GLY A 98 -4.46 -4.81 10.83
CA GLY A 98 -4.01 -4.18 12.07
C GLY A 98 -5.06 -4.17 13.18
N TYR A 99 -6.34 -4.33 12.87
CA TYR A 99 -7.39 -4.30 13.88
C TYR A 99 -7.29 -5.45 14.87
N ALA A 100 -7.45 -5.13 16.16
CA ALA A 100 -7.30 -6.10 17.25
C ALA A 100 -8.20 -7.33 17.09
N LEU A 101 -9.46 -7.15 16.69
CA LEU A 101 -10.39 -8.27 16.46
C LEU A 101 -10.00 -9.14 15.27
N VAL A 102 -9.45 -8.57 14.22
CA VAL A 102 -8.97 -9.33 13.05
C VAL A 102 -7.76 -10.18 13.45
N ARG A 103 -6.82 -9.62 14.20
CA ARG A 103 -5.69 -10.38 14.76
C ARG A 103 -6.15 -11.46 15.72
N HIS A 104 -7.19 -11.20 16.50
CA HIS A 104 -7.80 -12.20 17.39
C HIS A 104 -8.43 -13.35 16.60
N MET A 105 -9.20 -13.06 15.54
CA MET A 105 -9.74 -14.10 14.64
C MET A 105 -8.63 -14.98 14.06
N ARG A 106 -7.56 -14.39 13.54
CA ARG A 106 -6.39 -15.14 13.05
C ARG A 106 -5.80 -16.04 14.14
N ALA A 107 -5.65 -15.52 15.36
CA ALA A 107 -5.12 -16.29 16.48
C ALA A 107 -6.02 -17.46 16.86
N MET A 108 -7.35 -17.30 16.84
CA MET A 108 -8.31 -18.38 17.10
C MET A 108 -8.21 -19.49 16.03
N VAL A 109 -8.11 -19.10 14.75
CA VAL A 109 -7.90 -20.07 13.66
C VAL A 109 -6.58 -20.84 13.87
N ALA A 110 -5.50 -20.12 14.15
CA ALA A 110 -4.17 -20.71 14.34
C ALA A 110 -4.11 -21.68 15.53
N ARG A 111 -4.85 -21.42 16.61
CA ARG A 111 -4.96 -22.32 17.77
C ARG A 111 -5.91 -23.50 17.57
N GLY A 112 -6.68 -23.49 16.48
CA GLY A 112 -7.68 -24.53 16.20
C GLY A 112 -8.98 -24.37 17.01
N ASP A 113 -9.22 -23.23 17.65
CA ASP A 113 -10.44 -22.95 18.47
C ASP A 113 -11.74 -23.15 17.67
N LEU A 114 -11.68 -22.97 16.36
CA LEU A 114 -12.82 -23.10 15.44
C LEU A 114 -12.80 -24.45 14.68
N GLY A 115 -11.85 -25.32 14.98
CA GLY A 115 -11.62 -26.53 14.20
C GLY A 115 -11.03 -26.22 12.80
N LYS A 116 -11.14 -27.17 11.87
CA LYS A 116 -10.62 -27.01 10.52
C LYS A 116 -11.50 -26.06 9.69
N VAL A 117 -10.98 -24.93 9.29
CA VAL A 117 -11.66 -24.00 8.37
C VAL A 117 -11.88 -24.71 7.03
N ARG A 118 -13.12 -24.70 6.53
CA ARG A 118 -13.54 -25.34 5.28
C ARG A 118 -13.93 -24.35 4.20
N LEU A 119 -14.43 -23.20 4.61
CA LEU A 119 -14.92 -22.15 3.73
C LEU A 119 -14.71 -20.80 4.40
N ILE A 120 -14.27 -19.83 3.63
CA ILE A 120 -14.26 -18.42 4.01
C ILE A 120 -15.07 -17.67 2.95
N LYS A 121 -16.06 -16.90 3.39
CA LYS A 121 -16.76 -15.93 2.56
C LYS A 121 -16.37 -14.54 3.02
N ALA A 122 -15.70 -13.80 2.17
CA ALA A 122 -15.30 -12.42 2.43
C ALA A 122 -16.01 -11.49 1.45
N GLU A 123 -16.65 -10.46 1.98
CA GLU A 123 -17.32 -9.42 1.20
C GLU A 123 -16.78 -8.07 1.63
N PHE A 124 -16.51 -7.19 0.66
CA PHE A 124 -16.10 -5.83 0.90
C PHE A 124 -17.00 -4.89 0.10
N ALA A 125 -18.19 -4.67 0.63
CA ALA A 125 -19.18 -3.78 0.04
C ALA A 125 -19.12 -2.41 0.73
N HIS A 126 -19.04 -1.34 -0.06
CA HIS A 126 -19.09 0.03 0.45
C HIS A 126 -19.73 0.98 -0.58
N GLY A 127 -20.20 2.14 -0.12
CA GLY A 127 -20.87 3.12 -0.96
C GLY A 127 -19.95 4.00 -1.80
N PHE A 128 -18.64 3.86 -1.69
CA PHE A 128 -17.69 4.61 -2.50
C PHE A 128 -17.81 4.16 -3.96
N HIS A 129 -17.90 5.06 -4.90
CA HIS A 129 -18.21 4.80 -6.32
C HIS A 129 -19.69 4.40 -6.61
N ALA A 130 -20.58 4.48 -5.62
CA ALA A 130 -21.99 4.25 -5.85
C ALA A 130 -22.69 5.43 -6.55
N ASP A 131 -22.11 6.62 -6.46
CA ASP A 131 -22.63 7.84 -7.09
C ASP A 131 -21.85 8.18 -8.36
N ALA A 132 -22.53 8.45 -9.46
CA ALA A 132 -21.92 8.90 -10.72
C ALA A 132 -21.08 10.19 -10.54
N ALA A 133 -21.43 11.04 -9.58
CA ALA A 133 -20.69 12.26 -9.25
C ALA A 133 -19.27 11.97 -8.71
N ASP A 134 -19.00 10.80 -8.22
CA ASP A 134 -17.66 10.42 -7.75
C ASP A 134 -16.62 10.42 -8.88
N ALA A 135 -17.02 10.11 -10.12
CA ALA A 135 -16.13 10.12 -11.27
C ALA A 135 -15.57 11.53 -11.57
N ASP A 136 -16.34 12.57 -11.27
CA ASP A 136 -15.97 13.98 -11.48
C ASP A 136 -15.24 14.58 -10.26
N ASN A 137 -15.20 13.88 -9.13
CA ASN A 137 -14.55 14.33 -7.92
C ASN A 137 -13.00 14.29 -8.08
N PRO A 138 -12.29 15.45 -8.04
CA PRO A 138 -10.84 15.49 -8.25
C PRO A 138 -10.02 14.63 -7.27
N ARG A 139 -10.58 14.31 -6.08
CA ARG A 139 -9.90 13.52 -5.06
C ARG A 139 -9.92 12.03 -5.35
N VAL A 140 -10.89 11.57 -6.13
CA VAL A 140 -11.12 10.13 -6.36
C VAL A 140 -11.06 9.74 -7.83
N ARG A 141 -11.24 10.68 -8.76
CA ARG A 141 -11.31 10.41 -10.20
C ARG A 141 -10.11 9.64 -10.77
N TRP A 142 -8.94 9.75 -10.13
CA TRP A 142 -7.75 9.00 -10.54
C TRP A 142 -7.97 7.48 -10.48
N ARG A 143 -8.91 7.02 -9.64
CA ARG A 143 -9.27 5.60 -9.52
C ARG A 143 -10.03 5.07 -10.74
N TYR A 144 -10.60 5.97 -11.54
CA TYR A 144 -11.28 5.64 -12.79
C TYR A 144 -10.36 5.72 -14.01
N ASP A 145 -9.12 6.15 -13.81
CA ASP A 145 -8.11 6.22 -14.88
C ASP A 145 -7.22 4.98 -14.82
N PRO A 146 -7.29 4.06 -15.80
CA PRO A 146 -6.47 2.85 -15.81
C PRO A 146 -4.96 3.12 -15.83
N ALA A 147 -4.53 4.29 -16.34
CA ALA A 147 -3.13 4.68 -16.33
C ALA A 147 -2.60 5.00 -14.93
N LEU A 148 -3.49 5.43 -14.00
CA LEU A 148 -3.16 5.80 -12.63
C LEU A 148 -3.49 4.69 -11.64
N ALA A 149 -4.65 4.04 -11.80
CA ALA A 149 -5.16 3.02 -10.88
C ALA A 149 -4.78 1.58 -11.28
N GLY A 150 -4.47 1.34 -12.55
CA GLY A 150 -4.29 0.01 -13.13
C GLY A 150 -5.57 -0.55 -13.75
N ILE A 151 -5.41 -1.59 -14.58
CA ILE A 151 -6.54 -2.22 -15.30
C ILE A 151 -7.51 -2.93 -14.37
N SER A 152 -7.07 -3.35 -13.19
CA SER A 152 -7.89 -4.03 -12.19
C SER A 152 -8.62 -3.08 -11.23
N ALA A 153 -8.53 -1.79 -11.45
CA ALA A 153 -9.15 -0.65 -10.75
C ALA A 153 -9.91 -0.99 -9.45
N GLN A 154 -11.15 -1.47 -9.56
CA GLN A 154 -12.00 -1.80 -8.40
C GLN A 154 -11.47 -2.99 -7.58
N PHE A 155 -10.89 -4.00 -8.23
CA PHE A 155 -10.30 -5.12 -7.49
C PHE A 155 -9.05 -4.66 -6.73
N ALA A 156 -8.19 -3.84 -7.35
CA ALA A 156 -7.00 -3.29 -6.71
C ALA A 156 -7.33 -2.29 -5.57
N ASP A 157 -8.47 -1.61 -5.64
CA ASP A 157 -8.89 -0.70 -4.57
C ASP A 157 -9.64 -1.41 -3.45
N CYS A 158 -10.61 -2.26 -3.77
CA CYS A 158 -11.56 -2.86 -2.82
C CYS A 158 -11.38 -4.37 -2.68
N GLY A 159 -11.40 -5.12 -3.77
CA GLY A 159 -11.37 -6.59 -3.76
C GLY A 159 -10.12 -7.18 -3.12
N ILE A 160 -8.99 -6.48 -3.25
CA ILE A 160 -7.72 -6.89 -2.62
C ILE A 160 -7.81 -6.93 -1.09
N HIS A 161 -8.65 -6.10 -0.47
CA HIS A 161 -8.86 -6.14 0.97
C HIS A 161 -9.60 -7.39 1.41
N ALA A 162 -10.62 -7.83 0.65
CA ALA A 162 -11.35 -9.06 0.93
C ALA A 162 -10.44 -10.28 0.78
N LEU A 163 -9.66 -10.33 -0.31
CA LEU A 163 -8.69 -11.41 -0.57
C LEU A 163 -7.62 -11.47 0.53
N HIS A 164 -7.00 -10.34 0.83
CA HIS A 164 -5.97 -10.26 1.87
C HIS A 164 -6.54 -10.65 3.24
N MET A 165 -7.73 -10.18 3.60
CA MET A 165 -8.38 -10.51 4.87
C MET A 165 -8.64 -12.01 5.00
N ALA A 166 -9.16 -12.65 3.93
CA ALA A 166 -9.39 -14.10 3.92
C ALA A 166 -8.09 -14.88 4.13
N SER A 167 -7.04 -14.56 3.38
CA SER A 167 -5.72 -15.20 3.51
C SER A 167 -5.09 -14.94 4.88
N PHE A 168 -5.17 -13.70 5.37
CA PHE A 168 -4.61 -13.32 6.67
C PHE A 168 -5.26 -14.07 7.82
N VAL A 169 -6.59 -14.15 7.85
CA VAL A 169 -7.34 -14.85 8.93
C VAL A 169 -7.16 -16.36 8.83
N ALA A 170 -7.19 -16.92 7.60
CA ALA A 170 -6.96 -18.34 7.38
C ALA A 170 -5.51 -18.76 7.71
N ASN A 171 -4.58 -17.82 7.70
CA ASN A 171 -3.15 -18.09 7.76
C ASN A 171 -2.68 -19.05 6.64
N GLN A 172 -3.21 -18.83 5.44
CA GLN A 172 -2.96 -19.66 4.26
C GLN A 172 -2.90 -18.77 3.00
N ASP A 173 -2.02 -19.12 2.08
CA ASP A 173 -1.97 -18.50 0.77
C ASP A 173 -2.86 -19.25 -0.23
N PRO A 174 -3.48 -18.55 -1.20
CA PRO A 174 -4.21 -19.19 -2.28
C PRO A 174 -3.30 -20.06 -3.14
N VAL A 175 -3.74 -21.28 -3.45
CA VAL A 175 -3.01 -22.19 -4.37
C VAL A 175 -3.60 -22.19 -5.77
N GLU A 176 -4.89 -21.87 -5.88
CA GLU A 176 -5.60 -21.74 -7.14
C GLU A 176 -6.54 -20.54 -7.07
N LEU A 177 -6.76 -19.87 -8.19
CA LEU A 177 -7.65 -18.73 -8.33
C LEU A 177 -8.55 -18.89 -9.56
N SER A 178 -9.82 -18.63 -9.38
CA SER A 178 -10.78 -18.40 -10.47
C SER A 178 -11.46 -17.06 -10.24
N ALA A 179 -11.63 -16.28 -11.30
CA ALA A 179 -12.24 -14.96 -11.20
C ALA A 179 -13.28 -14.77 -12.32
N ASP A 180 -14.37 -14.10 -11.98
CA ASP A 180 -15.40 -13.63 -12.89
C ASP A 180 -15.62 -12.14 -12.64
N PHE A 181 -15.53 -11.29 -13.70
CA PHE A 181 -15.56 -9.82 -13.62
C PHE A 181 -16.64 -9.24 -14.54
#